data_c367e031d469299aa84155e8aad78aae
#
_entry.id   c367e031d469299aa84155e8aad78aae
#
_cell.length_a   1.000
_cell.length_b   1.000
_cell.length_c   1.000
_cell.angle_alpha   90.00
_cell.angle_beta   90.00
_cell.angle_gamma   90.00
#
_symmetry.space_group_name_H-M   'P 1'
#
loop_
_entity.id
_entity.type
_entity.pdbx_description
1 polymer ?
#
loop_
_entity_poly.entity_id
_entity_poly.type
_entity_poly.pdbx_seq_one_letter_code
_entity_poly.pdbx_strand_id
1 'polypeptide(L)'
;MGLAVADVGWFNTENLFREANGETSAVLLLSCMDLRIAWKKGLRPWSSVCALRERESRIWEKTYVLPTGWMKTYPRIGMRPIARGIRRWWRQVGPKDSSARFERGLVISYPYYLHLHNQLRPDFTVYYNLDDYALYWPTIADEVYALERETVRVADVTVCVSKLRTDQLKAAVPEAAHKVHHLPHGTPSPFLSDRPLPLPADSPEPLSHLPRPWLGFIGSLEDRLDWPLMNRLADAHPGASFIIIGRPPAPSDEPWYGECARFLDRPNVHALGWRPQAMLGRYYQTFDINLIPYLIGHPFNEACNPTKIMDAMGATRPIVATAIPECRLHPELLHVAEDAESFLAAVKRILDQGSNDGLAIQRFELASQNTCRIVAARIFEYLEASRNVR
;
A
#
# COMPACT_ATOMS: atom_id res chain seq x y z
N MET A 1 -8.78 -9.57 22.12
CA MET A 1 -7.91 -10.15 21.08
C MET A 1 -6.57 -9.45 21.09
N GLY A 2 -5.48 -10.16 20.80
CA GLY A 2 -4.15 -9.60 20.56
C GLY A 2 -3.68 -9.91 19.13
N LEU A 3 -3.64 -8.90 18.25
CA LEU A 3 -3.30 -9.04 16.84
C LEU A 3 -1.86 -8.61 16.58
N ALA A 4 -0.99 -9.53 16.23
CA ALA A 4 0.37 -9.24 15.78
C ALA A 4 0.39 -9.14 14.25
N VAL A 5 0.81 -7.99 13.72
CA VAL A 5 0.92 -7.72 12.29
C VAL A 5 2.40 -7.69 11.91
N ALA A 6 2.84 -8.69 11.17
CA ALA A 6 4.22 -8.84 10.77
C ALA A 6 4.47 -8.11 9.45
N ASP A 7 5.46 -7.21 9.49
CA ASP A 7 5.92 -6.36 8.42
C ASP A 7 4.94 -5.28 7.96
N VAL A 8 4.81 -4.25 8.78
CA VAL A 8 4.11 -3.01 8.44
C VAL A 8 4.98 -2.01 7.65
N GLY A 9 5.98 -2.50 6.93
CA GLY A 9 6.84 -1.64 6.09
C GLY A 9 6.07 -0.87 5.01
N TRP A 10 4.83 -1.24 4.78
CA TRP A 10 3.90 -0.62 3.83
C TRP A 10 2.85 0.21 4.59
N PHE A 11 2.77 1.47 4.27
CA PHE A 11 1.87 2.44 4.90
C PHE A 11 0.41 1.99 4.97
N ASN A 12 -0.10 1.38 3.92
CA ASN A 12 -1.50 0.95 3.90
C ASN A 12 -1.77 -0.21 4.85
N THR A 13 -0.82 -1.12 5.03
CA THR A 13 -0.92 -2.19 6.03
C THR A 13 -0.94 -1.59 7.44
N GLU A 14 -0.09 -0.59 7.70
CA GLU A 14 -0.07 0.10 8.99
C GLU A 14 -1.41 0.77 9.27
N ASN A 15 -1.92 1.60 8.36
CA ASN A 15 -3.21 2.28 8.53
C ASN A 15 -4.37 1.32 8.66
N LEU A 16 -4.40 0.27 7.80
CA LEU A 16 -5.44 -0.74 7.84
C LEU A 16 -5.59 -1.35 9.23
N PHE A 17 -4.48 -1.82 9.80
CA PHE A 17 -4.53 -2.51 11.11
C PHE A 17 -4.48 -1.56 12.29
N ARG A 18 -4.04 -0.33 12.14
CA ARG A 18 -4.19 0.74 13.13
C ARG A 18 -5.66 1.14 13.27
N GLU A 19 -6.37 1.29 12.17
CA GLU A 19 -7.81 1.59 12.16
C GLU A 19 -8.71 0.40 12.53
N ALA A 20 -8.17 -0.84 12.43
CA ALA A 20 -8.85 -2.06 12.91
C ALA A 20 -8.95 -2.16 14.44
N ASN A 21 -8.29 -1.26 15.18
CA ASN A 21 -8.27 -1.27 16.63
C ASN A 21 -9.66 -0.95 17.19
N GLY A 22 -10.44 -1.98 17.53
CA GLY A 22 -11.66 -1.83 18.32
C GLY A 22 -11.33 -1.70 19.81
N GLU A 23 -12.28 -1.25 20.62
CA GLU A 23 -12.12 -1.04 22.07
C GLU A 23 -11.58 -2.27 22.83
N THR A 24 -11.78 -3.48 22.29
CA THR A 24 -11.39 -4.75 22.93
C THR A 24 -10.12 -5.38 22.36
N SER A 25 -9.56 -4.84 21.29
CA SER A 25 -8.42 -5.43 20.60
C SER A 25 -7.12 -4.67 20.87
N ALA A 26 -6.03 -5.40 21.03
CA ALA A 26 -4.67 -4.88 21.09
C ALA A 26 -3.95 -5.21 19.78
N VAL A 27 -3.24 -4.26 19.20
CA VAL A 27 -2.53 -4.42 17.93
C VAL A 27 -1.03 -4.19 18.14
N LEU A 28 -0.20 -5.11 17.64
CA LEU A 28 1.24 -4.97 17.60
C LEU A 28 1.69 -4.85 16.14
N LEU A 29 2.17 -3.69 15.77
CA LEU A 29 2.74 -3.40 14.46
C LEU A 29 4.25 -3.69 14.47
N LEU A 30 4.69 -4.60 13.62
CA LEU A 30 6.06 -5.07 13.55
C LEU A 30 6.72 -4.60 12.25
N SER A 31 7.89 -3.99 12.37
CA SER A 31 8.79 -3.76 11.23
C SER A 31 10.01 -4.67 11.39
N CYS A 32 10.38 -5.36 10.32
CA CYS A 32 11.57 -6.19 10.28
C CYS A 32 12.49 -5.72 9.16
N MET A 33 13.75 -5.54 9.47
CA MET A 33 14.73 -5.13 8.46
C MET A 33 16.07 -5.79 8.72
N ASP A 34 16.86 -5.96 7.68
CA ASP A 34 18.22 -6.43 7.84
C ASP A 34 19.16 -5.30 8.28
N LEU A 35 20.30 -5.69 8.84
CA LEU A 35 21.27 -4.77 9.42
C LEU A 35 21.78 -3.74 8.39
N ARG A 36 21.93 -4.12 7.10
CA ARG A 36 22.37 -3.19 6.04
C ARG A 36 21.34 -2.11 5.78
N ILE A 37 20.07 -2.48 5.75
CA ILE A 37 18.96 -1.52 5.55
C ILE A 37 18.85 -0.60 6.78
N ALA A 38 18.94 -1.16 7.98
CA ALA A 38 18.93 -0.39 9.23
C ALA A 38 20.07 0.63 9.27
N TRP A 39 21.27 0.21 8.87
CA TRP A 39 22.44 1.08 8.82
C TRP A 39 22.27 2.23 7.81
N LYS A 40 21.80 1.93 6.60
CA LYS A 40 21.48 2.96 5.59
C LYS A 40 20.44 3.98 6.07
N LYS A 41 19.49 3.54 6.92
CA LYS A 41 18.47 4.40 7.53
C LYS A 41 18.92 5.08 8.83
N GLY A 42 20.18 4.93 9.24
CA GLY A 42 20.70 5.45 10.50
C GLY A 42 20.14 4.75 11.75
N LEU A 43 19.44 3.63 11.61
CA LEU A 43 18.90 2.86 12.73
C LEU A 43 19.94 1.86 13.24
N ARG A 44 20.02 1.74 14.56
CA ARG A 44 20.89 0.75 15.23
C ARG A 44 20.02 -0.25 15.99
N PRO A 45 20.50 -1.52 16.19
CA PRO A 45 19.73 -2.55 16.89
C PRO A 45 19.28 -2.14 18.30
N TRP A 46 20.04 -1.27 18.96
CA TRP A 46 19.76 -0.73 20.30
C TRP A 46 19.11 0.64 20.31
N SER A 47 18.73 1.18 19.14
CA SER A 47 18.06 2.46 19.09
C SER A 47 16.69 2.40 19.75
N SER A 48 16.22 3.55 20.21
CA SER A 48 14.93 3.65 20.90
C SER A 48 13.75 3.19 20.04
N VAL A 49 13.85 3.26 18.70
CA VAL A 49 12.82 2.76 17.78
C VAL A 49 12.72 1.23 17.76
N CYS A 50 13.77 0.51 18.21
CA CYS A 50 13.73 -0.95 18.34
C CYS A 50 13.10 -1.41 19.66
N ALA A 51 12.77 -0.51 20.58
CA ALA A 51 12.04 -0.83 21.79
C ALA A 51 10.56 -1.09 21.50
N LEU A 52 9.94 -1.98 22.28
CA LEU A 52 8.48 -2.12 22.26
C LEU A 52 7.87 -0.87 22.91
N ARG A 53 6.99 -0.19 22.17
CA ARG A 53 6.35 1.05 22.60
C ARG A 53 4.87 1.03 22.29
N GLU A 54 4.08 1.48 23.25
CA GLU A 54 2.70 1.85 23.00
C GLU A 54 2.68 3.29 22.44
N ARG A 55 2.20 3.43 21.21
CA ARG A 55 2.11 4.73 20.51
C ARG A 55 0.78 5.40 20.69
N GLU A 56 -0.26 4.61 20.69
CA GLU A 56 -1.64 5.00 20.89
C GLU A 56 -2.30 3.97 21.81
N SER A 57 -3.46 4.29 22.35
CA SER A 57 -4.19 3.33 23.21
C SER A 57 -4.32 1.97 22.51
N ARG A 58 -3.71 0.94 23.11
CA ARG A 58 -3.75 -0.44 22.63
C ARG A 58 -3.08 -0.71 21.28
N ILE A 59 -2.24 0.22 20.78
CA ILE A 59 -1.41 0.06 19.58
C ILE A 59 0.06 0.14 19.97
N TRP A 60 0.76 -0.96 19.76
CA TRP A 60 2.19 -1.10 20.02
C TRP A 60 2.97 -1.16 18.72
N GLU A 61 4.18 -0.68 18.76
CA GLU A 61 5.13 -0.76 17.65
C GLU A 61 6.44 -1.37 18.11
N LYS A 62 7.07 -2.15 17.22
CA LYS A 62 8.42 -2.66 17.42
C LYS A 62 9.12 -2.89 16.10
N THR A 63 10.37 -2.39 16.01
CA THR A 63 11.28 -2.69 14.91
C THR A 63 12.28 -3.76 15.33
N TYR A 64 12.44 -4.78 14.50
CA TYR A 64 13.50 -5.77 14.63
C TYR A 64 14.58 -5.54 13.59
N VAL A 65 15.82 -5.46 14.02
CA VAL A 65 16.98 -5.41 13.13
C VAL A 65 17.68 -6.78 13.23
N LEU A 66 17.75 -7.49 12.14
CA LEU A 66 18.31 -8.83 12.05
C LEU A 66 19.62 -8.82 11.25
N PRO A 67 20.53 -9.77 11.51
CA PRO A 67 21.70 -9.95 10.67
C PRO A 67 21.32 -10.11 9.20
N THR A 68 22.14 -9.58 8.31
CA THR A 68 21.89 -9.61 6.86
C THR A 68 21.67 -11.05 6.38
N GLY A 69 20.61 -11.25 5.62
CA GLY A 69 20.26 -12.56 5.07
C GLY A 69 19.53 -13.52 6.03
N TRP A 70 19.44 -13.23 7.33
CA TRP A 70 18.81 -14.16 8.29
C TRP A 70 17.36 -14.46 7.98
N MET A 71 16.63 -13.50 7.45
CA MET A 71 15.22 -13.70 7.05
C MET A 71 15.07 -14.72 5.91
N LYS A 72 16.03 -14.75 4.99
CA LYS A 72 16.00 -15.61 3.81
C LYS A 72 16.77 -16.92 4.02
N THR A 73 18.03 -16.81 4.42
CA THR A 73 18.94 -17.98 4.52
C THR A 73 18.64 -18.84 5.73
N TYR A 74 18.27 -18.21 6.86
CA TYR A 74 18.00 -18.92 8.13
C TYR A 74 16.65 -18.49 8.73
N PRO A 75 15.52 -18.59 7.99
CA PRO A 75 14.25 -18.02 8.43
C PRO A 75 13.77 -18.61 9.77
N ARG A 76 13.97 -19.90 10.02
CA ARG A 76 13.59 -20.53 11.30
C ARG A 76 14.34 -19.93 12.49
N ILE A 77 15.63 -19.57 12.33
CA ILE A 77 16.45 -18.97 13.38
C ILE A 77 16.15 -17.47 13.48
N GLY A 78 16.10 -16.77 12.34
CA GLY A 78 15.84 -15.34 12.27
C GLY A 78 14.50 -14.93 12.86
N MET A 79 13.47 -15.78 12.74
CA MET A 79 12.14 -15.51 13.31
C MET A 79 12.04 -15.77 14.83
N ARG A 80 13.00 -16.48 15.46
CA ARG A 80 12.94 -16.78 16.90
C ARG A 80 12.84 -15.55 17.81
N PRO A 81 13.68 -14.50 17.64
CA PRO A 81 13.56 -13.29 18.47
C PRO A 81 12.22 -12.59 18.28
N ILE A 82 11.70 -12.56 17.05
CA ILE A 82 10.40 -11.96 16.74
C ILE A 82 9.29 -12.76 17.43
N ALA A 83 9.27 -14.08 17.28
CA ALA A 83 8.29 -14.96 17.91
C ALA A 83 8.32 -14.86 19.45
N ARG A 84 9.52 -14.76 20.07
CA ARG A 84 9.64 -14.53 21.52
C ARG A 84 9.04 -13.19 21.94
N GLY A 85 9.29 -12.14 21.15
CA GLY A 85 8.73 -10.81 21.40
C GLY A 85 7.21 -10.78 21.31
N ILE A 86 6.62 -11.41 20.28
CA ILE A 86 5.18 -11.52 20.12
C ILE A 86 4.55 -12.29 21.29
N ARG A 87 5.12 -13.46 21.68
CA ARG A 87 4.62 -14.22 22.85
C ARG A 87 4.66 -13.42 24.15
N ARG A 88 5.74 -12.63 24.35
CA ARG A 88 5.85 -11.76 25.53
C ARG A 88 4.80 -10.67 25.49
N TRP A 89 4.57 -10.06 24.35
CA TRP A 89 3.55 -9.04 24.17
C TRP A 89 2.14 -9.61 24.37
N TRP A 90 1.80 -10.77 23.81
CA TRP A 90 0.51 -11.42 24.06
C TRP A 90 0.24 -11.67 25.55
N ARG A 91 1.27 -12.07 26.30
CA ARG A 91 1.16 -12.22 27.77
C ARG A 91 0.96 -10.88 28.49
N GLN A 92 1.50 -9.81 27.96
CA GLN A 92 1.37 -8.46 28.54
C GLN A 92 -0.03 -7.89 28.34
N VAL A 93 -0.62 -8.06 27.14
CA VAL A 93 -1.92 -7.47 26.76
C VAL A 93 -3.12 -8.39 27.04
N GLY A 94 -2.86 -9.67 27.23
CA GLY A 94 -3.87 -10.67 27.59
C GLY A 94 -4.42 -10.45 29.01
N PRO A 95 -5.62 -10.98 29.29
CA PRO A 95 -6.21 -10.89 30.61
C PRO A 95 -5.32 -11.58 31.66
N LYS A 96 -5.28 -11.02 32.85
CA LYS A 96 -4.59 -11.63 33.99
C LYS A 96 -5.38 -12.81 34.59
N ASP A 97 -6.68 -12.79 34.36
CA ASP A 97 -7.60 -13.84 34.77
C ASP A 97 -7.70 -14.89 33.65
N SER A 98 -7.45 -16.15 33.99
CA SER A 98 -7.47 -17.30 33.08
C SER A 98 -8.90 -17.65 32.58
N SER A 99 -9.94 -17.09 33.18
CA SER A 99 -11.34 -17.33 32.76
C SER A 99 -11.74 -16.57 31.49
N ALA A 100 -11.06 -15.47 31.17
CA ALA A 100 -11.38 -14.67 30.00
C ALA A 100 -10.73 -15.25 28.73
N ARG A 101 -11.55 -15.51 27.70
CA ARG A 101 -11.07 -15.96 26.39
C ARG A 101 -10.26 -14.85 25.75
N PHE A 102 -8.99 -15.12 25.41
CA PHE A 102 -8.10 -14.21 24.70
C PHE A 102 -7.57 -14.87 23.44
N GLU A 103 -7.93 -14.33 22.29
CA GLU A 103 -7.48 -14.84 21.01
C GLU A 103 -6.19 -14.16 20.56
N ARG A 104 -5.24 -14.97 20.08
CA ARG A 104 -3.93 -14.58 19.58
C ARG A 104 -3.95 -14.65 18.07
N GLY A 105 -4.06 -13.49 17.40
CA GLY A 105 -4.07 -13.38 15.95
C GLY A 105 -2.68 -13.06 15.40
N LEU A 106 -2.41 -13.59 14.20
CA LEU A 106 -1.22 -13.26 13.41
C LEU A 106 -1.65 -12.82 12.02
N VAL A 107 -1.22 -11.63 11.60
CA VAL A 107 -1.31 -11.19 10.20
C VAL A 107 0.09 -11.27 9.60
N ILE A 108 0.22 -11.90 8.46
CA ILE A 108 1.46 -11.98 7.68
C ILE A 108 1.22 -11.37 6.31
N SER A 109 2.10 -10.45 5.91
CA SER A 109 2.02 -9.79 4.60
C SER A 109 3.03 -10.32 3.60
N TYR A 110 3.95 -11.18 4.04
CA TYR A 110 5.01 -11.70 3.22
C TYR A 110 5.26 -13.20 3.47
N PRO A 111 5.39 -14.07 2.45
CA PRO A 111 5.42 -15.54 2.62
C PRO A 111 6.48 -16.08 3.60
N TYR A 112 7.65 -15.44 3.71
CA TYR A 112 8.68 -15.88 4.68
C TYR A 112 8.22 -15.81 6.15
N TYR A 113 7.19 -15.02 6.46
CA TYR A 113 6.60 -14.97 7.81
C TYR A 113 5.76 -16.20 8.14
N LEU A 114 5.57 -17.16 7.23
CA LEU A 114 5.07 -18.50 7.52
C LEU A 114 5.81 -19.16 8.69
N HIS A 115 7.11 -18.88 8.79
CA HIS A 115 7.92 -19.40 9.91
C HIS A 115 7.53 -18.82 11.29
N LEU A 116 6.88 -17.63 11.33
CA LEU A 116 6.28 -17.13 12.58
C LEU A 116 5.02 -17.91 12.94
N HIS A 117 4.14 -18.18 11.97
CA HIS A 117 2.96 -19.03 12.19
C HIS A 117 3.39 -20.37 12.81
N ASN A 118 4.34 -21.06 12.19
CA ASN A 118 4.82 -22.36 12.66
C ASN A 118 5.42 -22.34 14.08
N GLN A 119 6.07 -21.24 14.46
CA GLN A 119 6.64 -21.07 15.79
C GLN A 119 5.62 -20.64 16.84
N LEU A 120 4.72 -19.72 16.47
CA LEU A 120 3.77 -19.10 17.41
C LEU A 120 2.57 -19.96 17.68
N ARG A 121 2.09 -20.69 16.65
CA ARG A 121 0.80 -21.41 16.65
C ARG A 121 -0.34 -20.50 17.16
N PRO A 122 -0.63 -19.41 16.43
CA PRO A 122 -1.67 -18.48 16.81
C PRO A 122 -3.05 -19.17 16.75
N ASP A 123 -4.06 -18.55 17.36
CA ASP A 123 -5.42 -19.05 17.30
C ASP A 123 -6.07 -18.81 15.93
N PHE A 124 -5.54 -17.82 15.17
CA PHE A 124 -5.84 -17.63 13.75
C PHE A 124 -4.68 -16.90 13.04
N THR A 125 -4.62 -17.09 11.71
CA THR A 125 -3.67 -16.41 10.82
C THR A 125 -4.38 -15.84 9.62
N VAL A 126 -4.12 -14.57 9.32
CA VAL A 126 -4.52 -13.89 8.09
C VAL A 126 -3.29 -13.71 7.21
N TYR A 127 -3.36 -14.18 5.96
CA TYR A 127 -2.37 -13.82 4.94
C TYR A 127 -2.90 -12.61 4.16
N TYR A 128 -2.24 -11.47 4.30
CA TYR A 128 -2.57 -10.23 3.60
C TYR A 128 -1.58 -10.01 2.47
N ASN A 129 -1.92 -10.53 1.27
CA ASN A 129 -1.07 -10.46 0.08
C ASN A 129 -1.18 -9.08 -0.58
N LEU A 130 -0.06 -8.37 -0.64
CA LEU A 130 0.03 -7.00 -1.15
C LEU A 130 0.61 -6.93 -2.57
N ASP A 131 1.37 -7.96 -2.99
CA ASP A 131 2.13 -7.90 -4.23
C ASP A 131 2.52 -9.31 -4.71
N ASP A 132 3.05 -9.42 -5.93
CA ASP A 132 3.75 -10.62 -6.37
C ASP A 132 5.21 -10.58 -5.87
N TYR A 133 5.44 -11.21 -4.74
CA TYR A 133 6.74 -11.19 -4.09
C TYR A 133 7.84 -11.90 -4.87
N ALA A 134 7.50 -12.81 -5.77
CA ALA A 134 8.48 -13.51 -6.59
C ALA A 134 9.15 -12.56 -7.59
N LEU A 135 8.47 -11.50 -8.02
CA LEU A 135 9.03 -10.50 -8.91
C LEU A 135 10.22 -9.74 -8.29
N TYR A 136 10.26 -9.61 -6.96
CA TYR A 136 11.40 -8.98 -6.27
C TYR A 136 12.65 -9.87 -6.24
N TRP A 137 12.51 -11.19 -6.44
CA TRP A 137 13.61 -12.14 -6.38
C TRP A 137 13.50 -13.20 -7.49
N PRO A 138 13.71 -12.82 -8.75
CA PRO A 138 13.55 -13.75 -9.90
C PRO A 138 14.38 -15.02 -9.79
N THR A 139 15.55 -14.96 -9.16
CA THR A 139 16.46 -16.11 -8.98
C THR A 139 15.95 -17.18 -8.01
N ILE A 140 14.97 -16.85 -7.17
CA ILE A 140 14.36 -17.76 -6.20
C ILE A 140 12.82 -17.71 -6.26
N ALA A 141 12.29 -17.33 -7.42
CA ALA A 141 10.84 -17.15 -7.61
C ALA A 141 10.05 -18.42 -7.25
N ASP A 142 10.52 -19.59 -7.70
CA ASP A 142 9.86 -20.87 -7.40
C ASP A 142 9.78 -21.18 -5.90
N GLU A 143 10.83 -20.82 -5.13
CA GLU A 143 10.84 -20.97 -3.68
C GLU A 143 9.83 -20.03 -3.03
N VAL A 144 9.76 -18.77 -3.50
CA VAL A 144 8.78 -17.79 -2.98
C VAL A 144 7.36 -18.25 -3.28
N TYR A 145 7.07 -18.72 -4.48
CA TYR A 145 5.75 -19.26 -4.83
C TYR A 145 5.41 -20.54 -4.04
N ALA A 146 6.39 -21.40 -3.75
CA ALA A 146 6.16 -22.57 -2.91
C ALA A 146 5.79 -22.18 -1.47
N LEU A 147 6.52 -21.22 -0.89
CA LEU A 147 6.19 -20.66 0.44
C LEU A 147 4.84 -19.98 0.46
N GLU A 148 4.49 -19.27 -0.60
CA GLU A 148 3.20 -18.59 -0.71
C GLU A 148 2.05 -19.58 -0.76
N ARG A 149 2.13 -20.65 -1.57
CA ARG A 149 1.12 -21.71 -1.59
C ARG A 149 0.94 -22.34 -0.22
N GLU A 150 2.03 -22.60 0.51
CA GLU A 150 1.95 -23.16 1.86
C GLU A 150 1.33 -22.14 2.83
N THR A 151 1.64 -20.86 2.68
CA THR A 151 1.04 -19.78 3.47
C THR A 151 -0.48 -19.72 3.27
N VAL A 152 -0.95 -19.83 2.03
CA VAL A 152 -2.39 -19.89 1.72
C VAL A 152 -3.06 -21.13 2.35
N ARG A 153 -2.38 -22.28 2.36
CA ARG A 153 -2.93 -23.51 2.98
C ARG A 153 -3.14 -23.35 4.49
N VAL A 154 -2.16 -22.76 5.19
CA VAL A 154 -2.20 -22.67 6.65
C VAL A 154 -2.97 -21.45 7.16
N ALA A 155 -3.11 -20.40 6.38
CA ALA A 155 -3.89 -19.24 6.76
C ALA A 155 -5.38 -19.61 6.91
N ASP A 156 -6.05 -19.02 7.87
CA ASP A 156 -7.51 -19.14 8.04
C ASP A 156 -8.25 -18.32 6.98
N VAL A 157 -7.66 -17.17 6.61
CA VAL A 157 -8.12 -16.29 5.53
C VAL A 157 -6.91 -15.77 4.76
N THR A 158 -7.03 -15.72 3.44
CA THR A 158 -6.10 -15.02 2.56
C THR A 158 -6.83 -13.88 1.88
N VAL A 159 -6.29 -12.68 1.99
CA VAL A 159 -6.81 -11.49 1.32
C VAL A 159 -5.75 -10.97 0.36
N CYS A 160 -6.12 -10.84 -0.90
CA CYS A 160 -5.28 -10.25 -1.94
C CYS A 160 -5.82 -8.88 -2.35
N VAL A 161 -4.96 -7.89 -2.39
CA VAL A 161 -5.35 -6.55 -2.83
C VAL A 161 -5.54 -6.46 -4.36
N SER A 162 -4.89 -7.34 -5.11
CA SER A 162 -4.98 -7.43 -6.57
C SER A 162 -5.91 -8.56 -7.01
N LYS A 163 -6.76 -8.27 -7.99
CA LYS A 163 -7.67 -9.25 -8.60
C LYS A 163 -6.89 -10.37 -9.29
N LEU A 164 -5.85 -10.02 -10.04
CA LEU A 164 -4.99 -11.00 -10.72
C LEU A 164 -4.35 -11.95 -9.72
N ARG A 165 -3.77 -11.43 -8.62
CA ARG A 165 -3.16 -12.28 -7.59
C ARG A 165 -4.18 -13.18 -6.90
N THR A 166 -5.39 -12.67 -6.68
CA THR A 166 -6.50 -13.48 -6.13
C THR A 166 -6.77 -14.70 -7.01
N ASP A 167 -6.91 -14.50 -8.32
CA ASP A 167 -7.22 -15.55 -9.25
C ASP A 167 -6.06 -16.56 -9.40
N GLN A 168 -4.82 -16.07 -9.44
CA GLN A 168 -3.62 -16.89 -9.47
C GLN A 168 -3.51 -17.78 -8.21
N LEU A 169 -3.73 -17.24 -7.01
CA LEU A 169 -3.65 -18.02 -5.77
C LEU A 169 -4.79 -19.04 -5.65
N LYS A 170 -6.00 -18.70 -6.09
CA LYS A 170 -7.11 -19.66 -6.18
C LYS A 170 -6.80 -20.83 -7.11
N ALA A 171 -6.18 -20.54 -8.27
CA ALA A 171 -5.76 -21.56 -9.21
C ALA A 171 -4.58 -22.40 -8.68
N ALA A 172 -3.63 -21.78 -7.98
CA ALA A 172 -2.44 -22.44 -7.45
C ALA A 172 -2.71 -23.33 -6.23
N VAL A 173 -3.79 -23.05 -5.48
CA VAL A 173 -4.19 -23.78 -4.25
C VAL A 173 -5.70 -24.02 -4.26
N PRO A 174 -6.22 -24.86 -5.17
CA PRO A 174 -7.66 -25.07 -5.34
C PRO A 174 -8.38 -25.54 -4.08
N GLU A 175 -7.71 -26.38 -3.28
CA GLU A 175 -8.25 -26.89 -2.00
C GLU A 175 -8.48 -25.78 -0.96
N ALA A 176 -7.80 -24.65 -1.07
CA ALA A 176 -7.94 -23.49 -0.19
C ALA A 176 -8.57 -22.27 -0.88
N ALA A 177 -9.03 -22.41 -2.13
CA ALA A 177 -9.58 -21.31 -2.93
C ALA A 177 -10.75 -20.58 -2.24
N HIS A 178 -11.55 -21.30 -1.43
CA HIS A 178 -12.68 -20.75 -0.66
C HIS A 178 -12.25 -19.75 0.42
N LYS A 179 -10.97 -19.78 0.85
CA LYS A 179 -10.39 -18.86 1.85
C LYS A 179 -9.70 -17.65 1.22
N VAL A 180 -9.59 -17.59 -0.11
CA VAL A 180 -8.88 -16.53 -0.83
C VAL A 180 -9.90 -15.50 -1.33
N HIS A 181 -9.75 -14.26 -0.88
CA HIS A 181 -10.67 -13.17 -1.17
C HIS A 181 -9.94 -12.01 -1.84
N HIS A 182 -10.57 -11.40 -2.84
CA HIS A 182 -10.15 -10.11 -3.39
C HIS A 182 -10.70 -9.00 -2.51
N LEU A 183 -9.81 -8.15 -1.99
CA LEU A 183 -10.19 -7.00 -1.19
C LEU A 183 -9.17 -5.87 -1.43
N PRO A 184 -9.47 -4.91 -2.31
CA PRO A 184 -8.59 -3.80 -2.62
C PRO A 184 -8.16 -2.99 -1.40
N HIS A 185 -7.15 -2.14 -1.56
CA HIS A 185 -6.73 -1.23 -0.50
C HIS A 185 -7.87 -0.34 -0.03
N GLY A 186 -7.85 -0.01 1.27
CA GLY A 186 -8.77 0.98 1.82
C GLY A 186 -8.23 2.40 1.67
N THR A 187 -9.14 3.38 1.60
CA THR A 187 -8.79 4.80 1.71
C THR A 187 -8.41 5.11 3.16
N PRO A 188 -7.19 5.60 3.44
CA PRO A 188 -6.83 6.06 4.77
C PRO A 188 -7.72 7.24 5.21
N SER A 189 -8.14 7.24 6.47
CA SER A 189 -9.03 8.30 7.00
C SER A 189 -8.51 9.73 6.75
N PRO A 190 -7.21 10.04 6.85
CA PRO A 190 -6.70 11.38 6.54
C PRO A 190 -6.79 11.77 5.05
N PHE A 191 -7.06 10.82 4.15
CA PHE A 191 -7.15 11.08 2.70
C PHE A 191 -8.59 11.25 2.24
N LEU A 192 -9.53 10.79 3.05
CA LEU A 192 -10.95 10.96 2.75
C LEU A 192 -11.36 12.42 2.97
N SER A 193 -11.93 13.05 1.95
CA SER A 193 -12.55 14.36 2.07
C SER A 193 -13.79 14.28 2.97
N ASP A 194 -14.09 15.34 3.73
CA ASP A 194 -15.31 15.39 4.55
C ASP A 194 -16.57 15.43 3.69
N ARG A 195 -16.44 15.86 2.46
CA ARG A 195 -17.49 15.94 1.44
C ARG A 195 -16.84 16.07 0.06
N PRO A 196 -17.59 15.81 -1.04
CA PRO A 196 -17.14 16.13 -2.39
C PRO A 196 -16.92 17.65 -2.46
N LEU A 197 -15.67 18.08 -2.53
CA LEU A 197 -15.32 19.49 -2.39
C LEU A 197 -15.00 20.16 -3.73
N PRO A 198 -15.33 21.46 -3.90
CA PRO A 198 -14.57 22.31 -4.80
C PRO A 198 -13.09 22.38 -4.34
N LEU A 199 -12.21 22.88 -5.22
CA LEU A 199 -10.80 23.06 -4.88
C LEU A 199 -10.66 23.81 -3.55
N PRO A 200 -9.84 23.31 -2.57
CA PRO A 200 -9.62 24.02 -1.33
C PRO A 200 -9.03 25.40 -1.60
N ALA A 201 -9.48 26.39 -0.84
CA ALA A 201 -8.94 27.75 -0.91
C ALA A 201 -7.45 27.77 -0.47
N ASP A 202 -7.09 26.90 0.48
CA ASP A 202 -5.75 26.81 1.07
C ASP A 202 -4.94 25.69 0.41
N SER A 203 -4.06 26.08 -0.49
CA SER A 203 -3.08 25.14 -1.06
C SER A 203 -2.01 24.78 -0.03
N PRO A 204 -1.50 23.52 -0.02
CA PRO A 204 -0.31 23.21 0.75
C PRO A 204 0.86 24.12 0.33
N GLU A 205 1.63 24.66 1.29
CA GLU A 205 2.92 25.21 0.92
C GLU A 205 3.83 24.10 0.40
N PRO A 206 4.63 24.37 -0.62
CA PRO A 206 4.97 25.64 -1.29
C PRO A 206 4.21 25.91 -2.61
N LEU A 207 3.01 25.37 -2.81
CA LEU A 207 2.36 25.37 -4.13
C LEU A 207 1.65 26.68 -4.48
N SER A 208 1.32 27.53 -3.51
CA SER A 208 0.47 28.73 -3.70
C SER A 208 0.98 29.71 -4.75
N HIS A 209 2.27 29.69 -5.09
CA HIS A 209 2.88 30.58 -6.09
C HIS A 209 2.99 29.95 -7.48
N LEU A 210 2.65 28.66 -7.64
CA LEU A 210 2.75 27.95 -8.91
C LEU A 210 1.48 28.18 -9.77
N PRO A 211 1.62 28.33 -11.08
CA PRO A 211 0.48 28.50 -11.97
C PRO A 211 -0.39 27.23 -12.00
N ARG A 212 -1.69 27.41 -12.07
CA ARG A 212 -2.64 26.32 -12.32
C ARG A 212 -2.87 26.11 -13.83
N PRO A 213 -3.28 24.91 -14.29
CA PRO A 213 -3.72 23.74 -13.47
C PRO A 213 -2.56 22.94 -12.86
N TRP A 214 -2.81 22.25 -11.75
CA TRP A 214 -1.86 21.37 -11.10
C TRP A 214 -2.14 19.90 -11.42
N LEU A 215 -1.22 19.27 -12.12
CA LEU A 215 -1.25 17.85 -12.45
C LEU A 215 -0.35 17.10 -11.49
N GLY A 216 -0.95 16.29 -10.59
CA GLY A 216 -0.22 15.72 -9.45
C GLY A 216 0.09 14.25 -9.59
N PHE A 217 1.31 13.86 -9.21
CA PHE A 217 1.71 12.48 -8.99
C PHE A 217 2.37 12.34 -7.61
N ILE A 218 1.92 11.35 -6.84
CA ILE A 218 2.51 11.01 -5.52
C ILE A 218 2.98 9.56 -5.54
N GLY A 219 4.29 9.31 -5.36
CA GLY A 219 4.84 7.96 -5.26
C GLY A 219 6.31 7.85 -5.58
N SER A 220 6.84 6.63 -5.57
CA SER A 220 8.21 6.35 -5.98
C SER A 220 8.41 6.68 -7.45
N LEU A 221 9.56 7.28 -7.76
CA LEU A 221 9.96 7.61 -9.12
C LEU A 221 10.87 6.48 -9.61
N GLU A 222 10.27 5.49 -10.25
CA GLU A 222 10.90 4.22 -10.60
C GLU A 222 10.64 3.87 -12.07
N ASP A 223 11.20 2.76 -12.54
CA ASP A 223 11.02 2.16 -13.87
C ASP A 223 9.57 1.77 -14.20
N ARG A 224 8.72 1.69 -13.17
CA ARG A 224 7.31 1.34 -13.30
C ARG A 224 6.44 2.46 -13.89
N LEU A 225 6.96 3.68 -14.01
CA LEU A 225 6.26 4.82 -14.58
C LEU A 225 6.54 4.96 -16.08
N ASP A 226 5.53 5.37 -16.83
CA ASP A 226 5.66 5.71 -18.24
C ASP A 226 6.24 7.12 -18.39
N TRP A 227 7.56 7.21 -18.30
CA TRP A 227 8.30 8.47 -18.41
C TRP A 227 8.18 9.13 -19.79
N PRO A 228 8.20 8.39 -20.92
CA PRO A 228 7.88 8.95 -22.23
C PRO A 228 6.50 9.62 -22.28
N LEU A 229 5.48 8.99 -21.73
CA LEU A 229 4.13 9.58 -21.59
C LEU A 229 4.17 10.87 -20.77
N MET A 230 4.83 10.85 -19.61
CA MET A 230 4.95 12.01 -18.73
C MET A 230 5.66 13.18 -19.42
N ASN A 231 6.71 12.90 -20.19
CA ASN A 231 7.39 13.89 -21.00
C ASN A 231 6.48 14.51 -22.06
N ARG A 232 5.74 13.69 -22.80
CA ARG A 232 4.77 14.16 -23.80
C ARG A 232 3.64 15.00 -23.20
N LEU A 233 3.17 14.58 -22.01
CA LEU A 233 2.14 15.30 -21.29
C LEU A 233 2.62 16.69 -20.85
N ALA A 234 3.86 16.81 -20.37
CA ALA A 234 4.45 18.09 -19.98
C ALA A 234 4.68 19.02 -21.18
N ASP A 235 5.05 18.46 -22.35
CA ASP A 235 5.15 19.21 -23.61
C ASP A 235 3.78 19.73 -24.09
N ALA A 236 2.74 18.93 -23.97
CA ALA A 236 1.39 19.28 -24.40
C ALA A 236 0.73 20.35 -23.51
N HIS A 237 1.19 20.50 -22.26
CA HIS A 237 0.62 21.42 -21.29
C HIS A 237 1.67 22.32 -20.63
N PRO A 238 2.38 23.20 -21.41
CA PRO A 238 3.46 24.02 -20.90
C PRO A 238 3.01 25.05 -19.84
N GLY A 239 1.73 25.42 -19.83
CA GLY A 239 1.15 26.33 -18.83
C GLY A 239 0.67 25.66 -17.54
N ALA A 240 0.68 24.32 -17.46
CA ALA A 240 0.33 23.58 -16.28
C ALA A 240 1.55 23.34 -15.38
N SER A 241 1.35 23.26 -14.07
CA SER A 241 2.40 22.81 -13.13
C SER A 241 2.24 21.34 -12.82
N PHE A 242 3.31 20.56 -13.08
CA PHE A 242 3.38 19.16 -12.71
C PHE A 242 3.97 19.03 -11.32
N ILE A 243 3.17 18.59 -10.35
CA ILE A 243 3.55 18.50 -8.95
C ILE A 243 3.92 17.05 -8.63
N ILE A 244 5.19 16.82 -8.37
CA ILE A 244 5.74 15.47 -8.16
C ILE A 244 6.16 15.32 -6.70
N ILE A 245 5.52 14.40 -5.98
CA ILE A 245 5.84 14.10 -4.59
C ILE A 245 6.36 12.68 -4.49
N GLY A 246 7.62 12.56 -4.11
CA GLY A 246 8.31 11.29 -3.99
C GLY A 246 9.81 11.49 -3.84
N ARG A 247 10.51 10.43 -3.52
CA ARG A 247 11.97 10.49 -3.51
C ARG A 247 12.49 10.42 -4.93
N PRO A 248 13.40 11.31 -5.33
CA PRO A 248 14.06 11.15 -6.62
C PRO A 248 14.81 9.82 -6.66
N PRO A 249 14.88 9.17 -7.82
CA PRO A 249 15.61 7.92 -7.96
C PRO A 249 17.12 8.16 -7.76
N ALA A 250 17.82 7.11 -7.35
CA ALA A 250 19.27 7.14 -7.42
C ALA A 250 19.71 7.15 -8.90
N PRO A 251 20.84 7.79 -9.25
CA PRO A 251 21.39 7.72 -10.58
C PRO A 251 21.53 6.28 -11.08
N SER A 252 21.15 6.03 -12.31
CA SER A 252 21.15 4.70 -12.94
C SER A 252 21.50 4.82 -14.42
N ASP A 253 22.12 3.79 -14.98
CA ASP A 253 22.39 3.67 -16.41
C ASP A 253 21.20 3.06 -17.18
N GLU A 254 20.12 2.72 -16.49
CA GLU A 254 18.90 2.19 -17.08
C GLU A 254 18.20 3.25 -17.95
N PRO A 255 17.67 2.89 -19.13
CA PRO A 255 17.07 3.84 -20.09
C PRO A 255 15.95 4.71 -19.50
N TRP A 256 15.13 4.15 -18.59
CA TRP A 256 14.04 4.87 -17.95
C TRP A 256 14.54 6.07 -17.11
N TYR A 257 15.77 5.97 -16.54
CA TYR A 257 16.32 7.04 -15.72
C TYR A 257 16.58 8.32 -16.52
N GLY A 258 17.08 8.19 -17.76
CA GLY A 258 17.26 9.34 -18.65
C GLY A 258 15.95 10.06 -18.96
N GLU A 259 14.88 9.31 -19.21
CA GLU A 259 13.55 9.89 -19.42
C GLU A 259 12.97 10.55 -18.16
N CYS A 260 13.18 9.93 -16.99
CA CYS A 260 12.82 10.50 -15.70
C CYS A 260 13.57 11.82 -15.44
N ALA A 261 14.90 11.84 -15.63
CA ALA A 261 15.72 13.04 -15.45
C ALA A 261 15.26 14.17 -16.38
N ARG A 262 15.04 13.86 -17.67
CA ARG A 262 14.51 14.82 -18.66
C ARG A 262 13.17 15.42 -18.23
N PHE A 263 12.28 14.60 -17.66
CA PHE A 263 11.00 15.07 -17.14
C PHE A 263 11.19 16.01 -15.95
N LEU A 264 12.02 15.64 -14.99
CA LEU A 264 12.25 16.41 -13.76
C LEU A 264 12.96 17.75 -13.99
N ASP A 265 13.74 17.88 -15.08
CA ASP A 265 14.45 19.10 -15.45
C ASP A 265 13.57 20.13 -16.20
N ARG A 266 12.31 19.82 -16.46
CA ARG A 266 11.41 20.73 -17.17
C ARG A 266 10.99 21.92 -16.31
N PRO A 267 10.82 23.12 -16.90
CA PRO A 267 10.48 24.34 -16.13
C PRO A 267 9.10 24.30 -15.50
N ASN A 268 8.20 23.49 -16.02
CA ASN A 268 6.82 23.30 -15.50
C ASN A 268 6.68 22.06 -14.59
N VAL A 269 7.78 21.41 -14.22
CA VAL A 269 7.80 20.25 -13.32
C VAL A 269 8.42 20.63 -11.97
N HIS A 270 7.69 20.38 -10.91
CA HIS A 270 8.05 20.77 -9.54
C HIS A 270 8.16 19.53 -8.66
N ALA A 271 9.39 19.02 -8.51
CA ALA A 271 9.68 17.88 -7.65
C ALA A 271 9.83 18.33 -6.20
N LEU A 272 8.82 18.08 -5.38
CA LEU A 272 8.79 18.49 -3.98
C LEU A 272 9.57 17.55 -3.04
N GLY A 273 10.06 16.42 -3.57
CA GLY A 273 10.70 15.40 -2.76
C GLY A 273 9.71 14.65 -1.86
N TRP A 274 10.23 13.92 -0.88
CA TRP A 274 9.42 13.17 0.06
C TRP A 274 8.63 14.09 1.00
N ARG A 275 7.38 13.74 1.26
CA ARG A 275 6.51 14.43 2.24
C ARG A 275 5.96 13.43 3.25
N PRO A 276 5.72 13.87 4.51
CA PRO A 276 5.04 13.04 5.51
C PRO A 276 3.66 12.60 5.03
N GLN A 277 3.33 11.36 5.28
CA GLN A 277 2.09 10.75 4.78
C GLN A 277 0.83 11.48 5.26
N ALA A 278 0.80 11.97 6.50
CA ALA A 278 -0.31 12.75 7.02
C ALA A 278 -0.64 14.01 6.19
N MET A 279 0.30 14.48 5.38
CA MET A 279 0.11 15.64 4.50
C MET A 279 -0.39 15.24 3.10
N LEU A 280 -0.21 13.98 2.68
CA LEU A 280 -0.46 13.58 1.30
C LEU A 280 -1.92 13.71 0.89
N GLY A 281 -2.86 13.47 1.80
CA GLY A 281 -4.28 13.66 1.54
C GLY A 281 -4.62 15.08 1.07
N ARG A 282 -3.99 16.10 1.68
CA ARG A 282 -4.17 17.50 1.25
C ARG A 282 -3.64 17.75 -0.15
N TYR A 283 -2.50 17.16 -0.54
CA TYR A 283 -1.98 17.30 -1.89
C TYR A 283 -2.92 16.65 -2.91
N TYR A 284 -3.37 15.40 -2.68
CA TYR A 284 -4.38 14.77 -3.55
C TYR A 284 -5.62 15.63 -3.74
N GLN A 285 -6.09 16.28 -2.67
CA GLN A 285 -7.28 17.16 -2.69
C GLN A 285 -7.08 18.48 -3.44
N THR A 286 -5.85 18.96 -3.57
CA THR A 286 -5.52 20.25 -4.19
C THR A 286 -5.15 20.13 -5.66
N PHE A 287 -4.82 18.95 -6.16
CA PHE A 287 -4.54 18.77 -7.59
C PHE A 287 -5.80 18.95 -8.42
N ASP A 288 -5.64 19.54 -9.58
CA ASP A 288 -6.71 19.65 -10.58
C ASP A 288 -6.96 18.28 -11.22
N ILE A 289 -5.90 17.48 -11.41
CA ILE A 289 -5.96 16.09 -11.87
C ILE A 289 -4.91 15.26 -11.10
N ASN A 290 -5.32 14.11 -10.59
CA ASN A 290 -4.42 13.10 -10.05
C ASN A 290 -4.00 12.15 -11.18
N LEU A 291 -2.69 11.93 -11.34
CA LEU A 291 -2.12 11.09 -12.39
C LEU A 291 -1.72 9.72 -11.85
N ILE A 292 -2.02 8.66 -12.61
CA ILE A 292 -1.55 7.28 -12.37
C ILE A 292 -0.91 6.77 -13.68
N PRO A 293 0.29 7.28 -14.04
CA PRO A 293 0.93 7.04 -15.33
C PRO A 293 1.85 5.81 -15.26
N TYR A 294 1.29 4.66 -14.93
CA TYR A 294 2.06 3.43 -14.88
C TYR A 294 2.33 2.85 -16.28
N LEU A 295 3.50 2.25 -16.45
CA LEU A 295 3.86 1.57 -17.70
C LEU A 295 3.00 0.31 -17.86
N ILE A 296 2.19 0.26 -18.92
CA ILE A 296 1.35 -0.90 -19.27
C ILE A 296 2.28 -2.06 -19.67
N GLY A 297 1.96 -3.28 -19.22
CA GLY A 297 2.76 -4.47 -19.47
C GLY A 297 3.97 -4.65 -18.55
N HIS A 298 4.26 -3.71 -17.65
CA HIS A 298 5.29 -3.90 -16.65
C HIS A 298 4.86 -4.95 -15.62
N PRO A 299 5.65 -6.02 -15.35
CA PRO A 299 5.20 -7.14 -14.52
C PRO A 299 4.63 -6.75 -13.15
N PHE A 300 5.28 -5.82 -12.46
CA PHE A 300 4.76 -5.33 -11.18
C PHE A 300 3.44 -4.57 -11.31
N ASN A 301 3.25 -3.80 -12.38
CA ASN A 301 2.02 -3.04 -12.59
C ASN A 301 0.85 -3.95 -12.96
N GLU A 302 1.14 -5.05 -13.66
CA GLU A 302 0.14 -6.08 -13.98
C GLU A 302 -0.34 -6.84 -12.73
N ALA A 303 0.56 -7.05 -11.76
CA ALA A 303 0.29 -7.85 -10.57
C ALA A 303 -0.16 -7.04 -9.34
N CYS A 304 0.10 -5.73 -9.28
CA CYS A 304 -0.18 -4.91 -8.10
C CYS A 304 -1.55 -4.23 -8.13
N ASN A 305 -2.03 -3.86 -6.95
CA ASN A 305 -3.08 -2.85 -6.78
C ASN A 305 -2.41 -1.56 -6.27
N PRO A 306 -2.29 -0.50 -7.09
CA PRO A 306 -1.70 0.75 -6.63
C PRO A 306 -2.56 1.42 -5.56
N THR A 307 -1.99 1.70 -4.41
CA THR A 307 -2.67 2.44 -3.32
C THR A 307 -3.23 3.77 -3.77
N LYS A 308 -2.58 4.38 -4.79
CA LYS A 308 -2.95 5.68 -5.38
C LYS A 308 -4.37 5.71 -5.93
N ILE A 309 -4.93 4.55 -6.33
CA ILE A 309 -6.33 4.48 -6.79
C ILE A 309 -7.24 4.94 -5.66
N MET A 310 -7.15 4.29 -4.49
CA MET A 310 -8.02 4.60 -3.35
C MET A 310 -7.65 5.92 -2.67
N ASP A 311 -6.37 6.28 -2.65
CA ASP A 311 -5.88 7.56 -2.13
C ASP A 311 -6.48 8.74 -2.93
N ALA A 312 -6.43 8.66 -4.27
CA ALA A 312 -6.99 9.69 -5.15
C ALA A 312 -8.53 9.69 -5.17
N MET A 313 -9.17 8.50 -5.04
CA MET A 313 -10.63 8.40 -4.87
C MET A 313 -11.10 9.18 -3.64
N GLY A 314 -10.38 9.01 -2.50
CA GLY A 314 -10.68 9.74 -1.26
C GLY A 314 -10.60 11.26 -1.40
N ALA A 315 -9.78 11.75 -2.30
CA ALA A 315 -9.64 13.16 -2.62
C ALA A 315 -10.74 13.70 -3.55
N THR A 316 -11.52 12.85 -4.17
CA THR A 316 -12.67 13.19 -5.04
C THR A 316 -12.35 13.92 -6.35
N ARG A 317 -11.07 14.19 -6.61
CA ARG A 317 -10.62 14.92 -7.82
C ARG A 317 -10.57 14.01 -9.05
N PRO A 318 -10.58 14.59 -10.27
CA PRO A 318 -10.36 13.84 -11.50
C PRO A 318 -9.09 12.97 -11.41
N ILE A 319 -9.19 11.74 -11.92
CA ILE A 319 -8.10 10.78 -11.95
C ILE A 319 -7.91 10.32 -13.39
N VAL A 320 -6.70 10.49 -13.92
CA VAL A 320 -6.34 9.93 -15.23
C VAL A 320 -5.28 8.85 -15.00
N ALA A 321 -5.56 7.65 -15.51
CA ALA A 321 -4.75 6.47 -15.27
C ALA A 321 -4.45 5.74 -16.58
N THR A 322 -3.29 5.13 -16.70
CA THR A 322 -3.02 4.13 -17.72
C THR A 322 -3.78 2.83 -17.44
N ALA A 323 -4.06 2.06 -18.48
CA ALA A 323 -4.92 0.89 -18.44
C ALA A 323 -4.22 -0.36 -17.85
N ILE A 324 -3.64 -0.24 -16.67
CA ILE A 324 -3.20 -1.41 -15.90
C ILE A 324 -4.43 -2.15 -15.33
N PRO A 325 -4.34 -3.47 -15.04
CA PRO A 325 -5.50 -4.29 -14.68
C PRO A 325 -6.38 -3.69 -13.58
N GLU A 326 -5.80 -3.21 -12.48
CA GLU A 326 -6.57 -2.67 -11.35
C GLU A 326 -7.25 -1.33 -11.67
N CYS A 327 -6.67 -0.49 -12.54
CA CYS A 327 -7.35 0.72 -13.00
C CYS A 327 -8.57 0.40 -13.87
N ARG A 328 -8.51 -0.68 -14.66
CA ARG A 328 -9.63 -1.15 -15.49
C ARG A 328 -10.83 -1.67 -14.69
N LEU A 329 -10.68 -1.91 -13.39
CA LEU A 329 -11.79 -2.31 -12.51
C LEU A 329 -12.72 -1.15 -12.14
N HIS A 330 -12.31 0.08 -12.43
CA HIS A 330 -13.05 1.30 -12.07
C HIS A 330 -13.22 2.28 -13.25
N PRO A 331 -13.65 1.82 -14.44
CA PRO A 331 -13.72 2.66 -15.63
C PRO A 331 -14.76 3.78 -15.50
N GLU A 332 -15.70 3.63 -14.58
CA GLU A 332 -16.75 4.64 -14.28
C GLU A 332 -16.25 5.77 -13.37
N LEU A 333 -15.10 5.62 -12.70
CA LEU A 333 -14.57 6.57 -11.73
C LEU A 333 -13.20 7.13 -12.09
N LEU A 334 -12.45 6.42 -12.96
CA LEU A 334 -11.17 6.84 -13.51
C LEU A 334 -11.29 7.03 -15.02
N HIS A 335 -10.57 8.02 -15.53
CA HIS A 335 -10.33 8.10 -16.97
C HIS A 335 -9.18 7.17 -17.33
N VAL A 336 -9.52 5.92 -17.69
CA VAL A 336 -8.54 4.87 -18.01
C VAL A 336 -8.15 4.99 -19.48
N ALA A 337 -6.85 5.14 -19.73
CA ALA A 337 -6.28 5.34 -21.06
C ALA A 337 -5.47 4.13 -21.52
N GLU A 338 -5.79 3.59 -22.69
CA GLU A 338 -5.13 2.41 -23.26
C GLU A 338 -3.76 2.73 -23.89
N ASP A 339 -3.53 4.00 -24.21
CA ASP A 339 -2.31 4.50 -24.83
C ASP A 339 -2.05 5.97 -24.46
N ALA A 340 -0.91 6.49 -24.92
CA ALA A 340 -0.50 7.86 -24.64
C ALA A 340 -1.46 8.91 -25.24
N GLU A 341 -2.01 8.66 -26.43
CA GLU A 341 -2.93 9.61 -27.09
C GLU A 341 -4.22 9.76 -26.31
N SER A 342 -4.82 8.65 -25.90
CA SER A 342 -6.04 8.65 -25.08
C SER A 342 -5.79 9.25 -23.69
N PHE A 343 -4.58 9.09 -23.11
CA PHE A 343 -4.20 9.73 -21.85
C PHE A 343 -4.14 11.24 -21.99
N LEU A 344 -3.42 11.76 -23.01
CA LEU A 344 -3.34 13.20 -23.28
C LEU A 344 -4.73 13.79 -23.57
N ALA A 345 -5.53 13.09 -24.36
CA ALA A 345 -6.89 13.53 -24.69
C ALA A 345 -7.79 13.61 -23.45
N ALA A 346 -7.68 12.64 -22.51
CA ALA A 346 -8.41 12.66 -21.26
C ALA A 346 -8.03 13.85 -20.38
N VAL A 347 -6.72 14.10 -20.20
CA VAL A 347 -6.22 15.26 -19.45
C VAL A 347 -6.74 16.56 -20.08
N LYS A 348 -6.56 16.72 -21.39
CA LYS A 348 -7.03 17.94 -22.10
C LYS A 348 -8.53 18.15 -21.90
N ARG A 349 -9.35 17.13 -22.08
CA ARG A 349 -10.81 17.21 -21.92
C ARG A 349 -11.21 17.68 -20.52
N ILE A 350 -10.57 17.14 -19.46
CA ILE A 350 -10.85 17.51 -18.07
C ILE A 350 -10.47 18.97 -17.82
N LEU A 351 -9.32 19.41 -18.33
CA LEU A 351 -8.88 20.80 -18.19
C LEU A 351 -9.79 21.77 -18.92
N ASP A 352 -10.24 21.43 -20.14
CA ASP A 352 -11.22 22.23 -20.92
C ASP A 352 -12.57 22.36 -20.18
N GLN A 353 -12.90 21.41 -19.30
CA GLN A 353 -14.10 21.40 -18.43
C GLN A 353 -13.86 22.07 -17.06
N GLY A 354 -12.78 22.83 -16.89
CA GLY A 354 -12.44 23.50 -15.64
C GLY A 354 -12.06 22.57 -14.50
N SER A 355 -11.40 21.45 -14.83
CA SER A 355 -10.95 20.43 -13.88
C SER A 355 -12.09 19.77 -13.08
N ASN A 356 -13.26 19.67 -13.68
CA ASN A 356 -14.44 19.01 -13.13
C ASN A 356 -14.97 17.98 -14.13
N ASP A 357 -14.96 16.72 -13.77
CA ASP A 357 -15.45 15.62 -14.60
C ASP A 357 -16.82 15.07 -14.16
N GLY A 358 -17.44 15.70 -13.17
CA GLY A 358 -18.75 15.33 -12.65
C GLY A 358 -18.78 14.08 -11.75
N LEU A 359 -17.63 13.44 -11.46
CA LEU A 359 -17.57 12.14 -10.76
C LEU A 359 -17.18 12.24 -9.28
N ALA A 360 -17.08 13.45 -8.72
CA ALA A 360 -16.63 13.67 -7.36
C ALA A 360 -17.49 12.96 -6.31
N ILE A 361 -18.82 12.95 -6.47
CA ILE A 361 -19.75 12.30 -5.53
C ILE A 361 -19.56 10.78 -5.55
N GLN A 362 -19.51 10.17 -6.72
CA GLN A 362 -19.34 8.74 -6.88
C GLN A 362 -18.00 8.24 -6.30
N ARG A 363 -16.91 9.01 -6.52
CA ARG A 363 -15.60 8.73 -5.91
C ARG A 363 -15.67 8.79 -4.39
N PHE A 364 -16.32 9.82 -3.84
CA PHE A 364 -16.52 9.97 -2.41
C PHE A 364 -17.30 8.80 -1.82
N GLU A 365 -18.39 8.39 -2.45
CA GLU A 365 -19.20 7.25 -2.01
C GLU A 365 -18.39 5.96 -1.99
N LEU A 366 -17.65 5.66 -3.07
CA LEU A 366 -16.80 4.47 -3.11
C LEU A 366 -15.72 4.52 -2.01
N ALA A 367 -15.01 5.62 -1.87
CA ALA A 367 -13.96 5.79 -0.87
C ALA A 367 -14.50 5.68 0.56
N SER A 368 -15.66 6.27 0.83
CA SER A 368 -16.32 6.23 2.14
C SER A 368 -16.77 4.81 2.53
N GLN A 369 -17.19 4.00 1.55
CA GLN A 369 -17.59 2.61 1.74
C GLN A 369 -16.37 1.65 1.80
N ASN A 370 -15.17 2.14 1.52
CA ASN A 370 -13.93 1.37 1.49
C ASN A 370 -12.79 2.08 2.26
N THR A 371 -13.09 2.64 3.43
CA THR A 371 -12.05 3.16 4.32
C THR A 371 -11.19 2.01 4.87
N CYS A 372 -9.97 2.31 5.33
CA CYS A 372 -9.12 1.30 5.99
C CYS A 372 -9.84 0.57 7.12
N ARG A 373 -10.67 1.28 7.90
CA ARG A 373 -11.49 0.68 8.96
C ARG A 373 -12.48 -0.36 8.42
N ILE A 374 -13.20 -0.03 7.34
CA ILE A 374 -14.20 -0.93 6.74
C ILE A 374 -13.51 -2.14 6.10
N VAL A 375 -12.40 -1.91 5.40
CA VAL A 375 -11.61 -3.00 4.80
C VAL A 375 -11.08 -3.95 5.90
N ALA A 376 -10.58 -3.41 7.01
CA ALA A 376 -10.16 -4.22 8.14
C ALA A 376 -11.33 -5.03 8.73
N ALA A 377 -12.51 -4.44 8.90
CA ALA A 377 -13.70 -5.14 9.39
C ALA A 377 -14.07 -6.32 8.47
N ARG A 378 -14.05 -6.12 7.14
CA ARG A 378 -14.30 -7.20 6.16
C ARG A 378 -13.32 -8.37 6.28
N ILE A 379 -12.06 -8.11 6.59
CA ILE A 379 -11.08 -9.19 6.84
C ILE A 379 -11.53 -10.06 8.00
N PHE A 380 -12.02 -9.46 9.08
CA PHE A 380 -12.52 -10.21 10.24
C PHE A 380 -13.86 -10.91 9.96
N GLU A 381 -14.74 -10.34 9.14
CA GLU A 381 -15.96 -11.00 8.67
C GLU A 381 -15.61 -12.28 7.86
N TYR A 382 -14.64 -12.22 6.95
CA TYR A 382 -14.16 -13.41 6.24
C TYR A 382 -13.54 -14.44 7.17
N LEU A 383 -12.83 -14.01 8.22
CA LEU A 383 -12.28 -14.89 9.23
C LEU A 383 -13.38 -15.61 10.01
N GLU A 384 -14.41 -14.91 10.45
CA GLU A 384 -15.56 -15.49 11.16
C GLU A 384 -16.31 -16.47 10.26
N ALA A 385 -16.57 -16.10 9.00
CA ALA A 385 -17.21 -16.98 8.03
C ALA A 385 -16.43 -18.29 7.83
N SER A 386 -15.09 -18.20 7.72
CA SER A 386 -14.23 -19.38 7.54
C SER A 386 -14.26 -20.33 8.75
N ARG A 387 -14.47 -19.80 9.94
CA ARG A 387 -14.56 -20.61 11.19
C ARG A 387 -15.88 -21.35 11.33
N ASN A 388 -16.96 -20.76 10.81
CA ASN A 388 -18.30 -21.37 10.87
C ASN A 388 -18.48 -22.53 9.88
N VAL A 389 -17.55 -22.72 8.96
CA VAL A 389 -17.56 -23.81 7.97
C VAL A 389 -16.75 -25.04 8.45
N ARG A 390 -15.92 -24.87 9.50
CA ARG A 390 -15.15 -25.96 10.15
C ARG A 390 -15.98 -26.60 11.29
#